data_946062974855e8c17318e18d2b30b433
#
_entry.id   946062974855e8c17318e18d2b30b433
#
_cell.length_a   1.000
_cell.length_b   1.000
_cell.length_c   1.000
_cell.angle_alpha   90.00
_cell.angle_beta   90.00
_cell.angle_gamma   90.00
#
_symmetry.space_group_name_H-M   'P 1'
#
loop_
_entity.id
_entity.type
_entity.pdbx_description
1 polymer ?
#
loop_
_entity_poly.entity_id
_entity_poly.type
_entity_poly.pdbx_seq_one_letter_code
_entity_poly.pdbx_strand_id
1 'polypeptide(L)'
;ENYVEFVLVIDEIQKIKNWSEVVKKEWDEDTFNDINIKVLLLGSSRVLLEKGLSDSMMGRFEEIRMTHWSYPEMRDAFGMTLEQYIFFGGYPGAAFLIDDEERWSQYINSAIIDATINKDILYDSPIGKPALLRQAFELGSSYSGEIVSLTKMVGALQDAGNTTTLASYLN
;
A
#
# COMPACT_ATOMS: atom_id res chain seq x y z
N GLU A 1 -21.10 -6.10 35.62
CA GLU A 1 -21.50 -5.34 34.43
C GLU A 1 -20.68 -5.90 33.25
N ASN A 2 -21.37 -6.48 32.25
CA ASN A 2 -20.71 -6.95 31.04
C ASN A 2 -20.42 -5.72 30.19
N TYR A 3 -19.19 -5.23 30.19
CA TYR A 3 -18.72 -4.23 29.24
C TYR A 3 -18.68 -4.89 27.85
N VAL A 4 -19.54 -4.47 26.96
CA VAL A 4 -19.49 -4.86 25.55
C VAL A 4 -18.60 -3.84 24.85
N GLU A 5 -17.44 -4.29 24.40
CA GLU A 5 -16.51 -3.49 23.59
C GLU A 5 -16.90 -3.64 22.12
N PHE A 6 -17.08 -2.52 21.43
CA PHE A 6 -17.34 -2.51 20.00
C PHE A 6 -16.10 -2.08 19.23
N VAL A 7 -15.85 -2.73 18.09
CA VAL A 7 -14.81 -2.33 17.15
C VAL A 7 -15.49 -1.99 15.83
N LEU A 8 -15.38 -0.74 15.41
CA LEU A 8 -15.80 -0.27 14.09
C LEU A 8 -14.60 -0.26 13.15
N VAL A 9 -14.67 -1.00 12.05
CA VAL A 9 -13.63 -1.02 11.01
C VAL A 9 -14.17 -0.29 9.78
N ILE A 10 -13.44 0.74 9.34
CA ILE A 10 -13.77 1.48 8.11
C ILE A 10 -12.59 1.33 7.16
N ASP A 11 -12.83 0.61 6.04
CA ASP A 11 -11.84 0.38 5.01
C ASP A 11 -11.92 1.45 3.91
N GLU A 12 -10.78 1.72 3.29
CA GLU A 12 -10.66 2.74 2.22
C GLU A 12 -11.19 4.12 2.65
N ILE A 13 -10.84 4.53 3.86
CA ILE A 13 -11.36 5.77 4.49
C ILE A 13 -11.15 7.01 3.60
N GLN A 14 -10.13 7.01 2.76
CA GLN A 14 -9.84 8.11 1.83
C GLN A 14 -10.95 8.36 0.80
N LYS A 15 -11.82 7.41 0.55
CA LYS A 15 -12.95 7.57 -0.36
C LYS A 15 -14.05 8.47 0.24
N ILE A 16 -14.00 8.72 1.54
CA ILE A 16 -14.97 9.57 2.26
C ILE A 16 -14.43 11.00 2.31
N LYS A 17 -15.17 11.94 1.75
CA LYS A 17 -14.81 13.36 1.86
C LYS A 17 -14.92 13.84 3.32
N ASN A 18 -13.94 14.64 3.74
CA ASN A 18 -13.88 15.22 5.09
C ASN A 18 -13.98 14.18 6.22
N TRP A 19 -13.50 12.97 5.96
CA TRP A 19 -13.59 11.86 6.90
C TRP A 19 -13.02 12.20 8.30
N SER A 20 -11.93 12.95 8.35
CA SER A 20 -11.26 13.30 9.61
C SER A 20 -12.15 14.17 10.52
N GLU A 21 -12.89 15.10 9.95
CA GLU A 21 -13.83 15.94 10.71
C GLU A 21 -15.04 15.13 11.20
N VAL A 22 -15.52 14.19 10.38
CA VAL A 22 -16.62 13.30 10.77
C VAL A 22 -16.17 12.38 11.90
N VAL A 23 -15.04 11.69 11.71
CA VAL A 23 -14.49 10.78 12.72
C VAL A 23 -14.21 11.51 14.04
N LYS A 24 -13.63 12.71 13.96
CA LYS A 24 -13.40 13.54 15.15
C LYS A 24 -14.70 13.85 15.88
N LYS A 25 -15.72 14.30 15.15
CA LYS A 25 -17.02 14.66 15.74
C LYS A 25 -17.63 13.46 16.47
N GLU A 26 -17.72 12.32 15.80
CA GLU A 26 -18.27 11.09 16.38
C GLU A 26 -17.44 10.63 17.58
N TRP A 27 -16.10 10.68 17.50
CA TRP A 27 -15.22 10.33 18.60
C TRP A 27 -15.42 11.25 19.83
N ASP A 28 -15.56 12.57 19.61
CA ASP A 28 -15.83 13.53 20.68
C ASP A 28 -17.22 13.26 21.32
N GLU A 29 -18.26 12.91 20.52
CA GLU A 29 -19.60 12.56 21.00
C GLU A 29 -19.60 11.23 21.77
N ASP A 30 -18.91 10.21 21.28
CA ASP A 30 -18.78 8.89 21.93
C ASP A 30 -18.07 9.04 23.28
N THR A 31 -16.98 9.83 23.31
CA THR A 31 -16.25 10.12 24.54
C THR A 31 -17.14 10.84 25.56
N PHE A 32 -17.93 11.81 25.11
CA PHE A 32 -18.87 12.56 25.99
C PHE A 32 -19.98 11.67 26.56
N ASN A 33 -20.45 10.70 25.78
CA ASN A 33 -21.53 9.79 26.18
C ASN A 33 -21.03 8.49 26.84
N ASP A 34 -19.71 8.36 27.11
CA ASP A 34 -19.08 7.18 27.70
C ASP A 34 -19.35 5.89 26.88
N ILE A 35 -19.35 6.01 25.56
CA ILE A 35 -19.51 4.90 24.62
C ILE A 35 -18.14 4.29 24.36
N ASN A 36 -17.97 3.01 24.72
CA ASN A 36 -16.72 2.29 24.53
C ASN A 36 -16.67 1.66 23.11
N ILE A 37 -16.30 2.46 22.12
CA ILE A 37 -16.09 2.02 20.75
C ILE A 37 -14.64 2.28 20.32
N LYS A 38 -13.99 1.26 19.75
CA LYS A 38 -12.70 1.39 19.09
C LYS A 38 -12.92 1.52 17.58
N VAL A 39 -12.32 2.54 16.99
CA VAL A 39 -12.43 2.79 15.55
C VAL A 39 -11.10 2.46 14.88
N LEU A 40 -11.13 1.53 13.93
CA LEU A 40 -10.00 1.15 13.09
C LEU A 40 -10.22 1.70 11.69
N LEU A 41 -9.39 2.65 11.29
CA LEU A 41 -9.42 3.25 9.96
C LEU A 41 -8.33 2.62 9.10
N LEU A 42 -8.72 2.08 7.96
CA LEU A 42 -7.80 1.48 7.00
C LEU A 42 -7.73 2.37 5.76
N GLY A 43 -6.52 2.56 5.24
CA GLY A 43 -6.31 3.35 4.03
C GLY A 43 -4.83 3.36 3.61
N SER A 44 -4.54 3.84 2.41
CA SER A 44 -3.16 3.97 1.95
C SER A 44 -2.42 5.07 2.75
N SER A 45 -1.14 4.86 3.04
CA SER A 45 -0.31 5.79 3.82
C SER A 45 -0.27 7.21 3.23
N ARG A 46 -0.32 7.33 1.90
CA ARG A 46 -0.36 8.60 1.18
C ARG A 46 -1.58 9.44 1.56
N VAL A 47 -2.70 8.81 1.77
CA VAL A 47 -3.95 9.49 2.11
C VAL A 47 -3.96 10.02 3.54
N LEU A 48 -3.38 9.28 4.46
CA LEU A 48 -3.26 9.72 5.86
C LEU A 48 -2.35 10.94 5.98
N LEU A 49 -1.31 11.02 5.15
CA LEU A 49 -0.37 12.14 5.16
C LEU A 49 -0.90 13.39 4.46
N GLU A 50 -1.66 13.25 3.36
CA GLU A 50 -2.03 14.40 2.53
C GLU A 50 -3.37 15.05 2.92
N LYS A 51 -4.32 14.35 3.49
CA LYS A 51 -5.70 14.84 3.61
C LYS A 51 -6.36 14.74 4.98
N GLY A 52 -5.82 14.05 5.95
CA GLY A 52 -6.67 13.74 7.08
C GLY A 52 -6.09 13.90 8.47
N LEU A 53 -4.79 13.87 8.60
CA LEU A 53 -4.15 14.12 9.89
C LEU A 53 -3.98 15.62 10.10
N SER A 54 -5.08 16.35 9.93
CA SER A 54 -5.16 17.76 10.28
C SER A 54 -4.91 17.93 11.77
N ASP A 55 -4.59 19.15 12.19
CA ASP A 55 -4.45 19.52 13.62
C ASP A 55 -5.63 19.06 14.47
N SER A 56 -6.81 18.83 13.84
CA SER A 56 -8.02 18.37 14.50
C SER A 56 -7.98 16.93 15.03
N MET A 57 -7.19 16.05 14.44
CA MET A 57 -7.05 14.64 14.87
C MET A 57 -5.87 14.42 15.85
N MET A 58 -5.08 15.45 16.10
CA MET A 58 -3.89 15.35 16.94
C MET A 58 -4.22 14.81 18.34
N GLY A 59 -3.49 13.79 18.78
CA GLY A 59 -3.69 13.15 20.10
C GLY A 59 -4.90 12.21 20.20
N ARG A 60 -5.64 11.95 19.09
CA ARG A 60 -6.84 11.09 19.07
C ARG A 60 -6.64 9.77 18.35
N PHE A 61 -5.47 9.52 17.79
CA PHE A 61 -5.19 8.29 17.03
C PHE A 61 -3.78 7.77 17.31
N GLU A 62 -3.61 6.50 17.03
CA GLU A 62 -2.34 5.82 16.93
C GLU A 62 -2.16 5.32 15.49
N GLU A 63 -1.00 5.59 14.89
CA GLU A 63 -0.70 5.12 13.53
C GLU A 63 -0.02 3.76 13.60
N ILE A 64 -0.60 2.77 12.93
CA ILE A 64 -0.03 1.44 12.75
C ILE A 64 0.32 1.27 11.28
N ARG A 65 1.61 1.22 10.98
CA ARG A 65 2.08 1.00 9.60
C ARG A 65 2.13 -0.49 9.29
N MET A 66 1.37 -0.89 8.29
CA MET A 66 1.47 -2.24 7.73
C MET A 66 2.39 -2.20 6.51
N THR A 67 3.47 -2.96 6.58
CA THR A 67 4.39 -3.19 5.46
C THR A 67 4.03 -4.50 4.74
N HIS A 68 4.80 -4.87 3.71
CA HIS A 68 4.74 -6.23 3.18
C HIS A 68 5.06 -7.25 4.28
N TRP A 69 4.45 -8.42 4.19
CA TRP A 69 4.67 -9.47 5.15
C TRP A 69 6.13 -9.93 5.14
N SER A 70 6.71 -9.96 6.31
CA SER A 70 8.08 -10.44 6.53
C SER A 70 8.17 -11.96 6.42
N TYR A 71 9.40 -12.47 6.26
CA TYR A 71 9.63 -13.92 6.26
C TYR A 71 9.08 -14.63 7.52
N PRO A 72 9.30 -14.14 8.76
CA PRO A 72 8.69 -14.78 9.93
C PRO A 72 7.16 -14.88 9.85
N GLU A 73 6.48 -13.84 9.39
CA GLU A 73 5.02 -13.85 9.24
C GLU A 73 4.56 -14.85 8.17
N MET A 74 5.21 -14.88 7.01
CA MET A 74 4.91 -15.84 5.95
C MET A 74 5.22 -17.29 6.35
N ARG A 75 6.31 -17.52 7.09
CA ARG A 75 6.64 -18.82 7.65
C ARG A 75 5.58 -19.28 8.65
N ASP A 76 5.21 -18.43 9.58
CA ASP A 76 4.31 -18.80 10.69
C ASP A 76 2.86 -19.00 10.20
N ALA A 77 2.43 -18.24 9.18
CA ALA A 77 1.08 -18.33 8.63
C ALA A 77 0.92 -19.41 7.54
N PHE A 78 1.95 -19.63 6.71
CA PHE A 78 1.85 -20.48 5.51
C PHE A 78 2.90 -21.59 5.46
N GLY A 79 3.80 -21.69 6.44
CA GLY A 79 4.87 -22.69 6.45
C GLY A 79 5.95 -22.47 5.39
N MET A 80 6.08 -21.24 4.87
CA MET A 80 6.97 -20.92 3.77
C MET A 80 8.44 -21.05 4.20
N THR A 81 9.27 -21.70 3.38
CA THR A 81 10.72 -21.73 3.60
C THR A 81 11.37 -20.40 3.23
N LEU A 82 12.60 -20.18 3.66
CA LEU A 82 13.33 -18.96 3.31
C LEU A 82 13.56 -18.84 1.79
N GLU A 83 13.88 -19.95 1.12
CA GLU A 83 14.06 -19.99 -0.33
C GLU A 83 12.76 -19.64 -1.07
N GLN A 84 11.64 -20.19 -0.60
CA GLN A 84 10.32 -19.85 -1.14
C GLN A 84 10.01 -18.37 -0.94
N TYR A 85 10.28 -17.81 0.25
CA TYR A 85 10.04 -16.41 0.50
C TYR A 85 10.92 -15.49 -0.37
N ILE A 86 12.20 -15.84 -0.58
CA ILE A 86 13.10 -15.09 -1.46
C ILE A 86 12.56 -15.05 -2.90
N PHE A 87 12.02 -16.18 -3.39
CA PHE A 87 11.51 -16.29 -4.75
C PHE A 87 10.10 -15.73 -4.93
N PHE A 88 9.16 -16.11 -4.05
CA PHE A 88 7.73 -15.77 -4.17
C PHE A 88 7.34 -14.48 -3.47
N GLY A 89 8.14 -13.99 -2.52
CA GLY A 89 7.90 -12.75 -1.80
C GLY A 89 6.86 -12.86 -0.69
N GLY A 90 6.51 -11.70 -0.12
CA GLY A 90 5.66 -11.55 1.07
C GLY A 90 4.22 -11.12 0.75
N TYR A 91 3.58 -11.66 -0.30
CA TYR A 91 2.17 -11.43 -0.61
C TYR A 91 1.31 -12.61 -0.11
N PRO A 92 0.58 -12.47 1.01
CA PRO A 92 -0.22 -13.58 1.58
C PRO A 92 -1.23 -14.17 0.59
N GLY A 93 -1.86 -13.33 -0.23
CA GLY A 93 -2.83 -13.77 -1.25
C GLY A 93 -2.23 -14.65 -2.33
N ALA A 94 -0.90 -14.60 -2.53
CA ALA A 94 -0.19 -15.45 -3.49
C ALA A 94 0.36 -16.75 -2.88
N ALA A 95 0.38 -16.87 -1.54
CA ALA A 95 0.99 -17.98 -0.83
C ALA A 95 0.39 -19.35 -1.20
N PHE A 96 -0.89 -19.39 -1.55
CA PHE A 96 -1.58 -20.63 -1.95
C PHE A 96 -1.32 -21.05 -3.39
N LEU A 97 -0.55 -20.27 -4.15
CA LEU A 97 -0.26 -20.51 -5.56
C LEU A 97 1.18 -20.95 -5.80
N ILE A 98 2.02 -21.02 -4.76
CA ILE A 98 3.47 -21.31 -4.90
C ILE A 98 3.78 -22.70 -5.45
N ASP A 99 2.83 -23.64 -5.37
CA ASP A 99 2.98 -24.98 -5.96
C ASP A 99 2.72 -24.99 -7.48
N ASP A 100 2.20 -23.88 -8.04
CA ASP A 100 1.95 -23.67 -9.45
C ASP A 100 2.53 -22.31 -9.86
N GLU A 101 3.80 -22.31 -10.24
CA GLU A 101 4.57 -21.12 -10.55
C GLU A 101 3.94 -20.29 -11.67
N GLU A 102 3.33 -20.93 -12.67
CA GLU A 102 2.67 -20.22 -13.78
C GLU A 102 1.44 -19.44 -13.27
N ARG A 103 0.58 -20.06 -12.46
CA ARG A 103 -0.56 -19.39 -11.86
C ARG A 103 -0.13 -18.30 -10.88
N TRP A 104 0.89 -18.55 -10.08
CA TRP A 104 1.46 -17.53 -9.20
C TRP A 104 1.95 -16.32 -9.99
N SER A 105 2.74 -16.55 -11.05
CA SER A 105 3.25 -15.47 -11.91
C SER A 105 2.13 -14.69 -12.58
N GLN A 106 1.10 -15.35 -13.10
CA GLN A 106 -0.07 -14.69 -13.67
C GLN A 106 -0.81 -13.85 -12.63
N TYR A 107 -0.99 -14.38 -11.42
CA TYR A 107 -1.64 -13.66 -10.33
C TYR A 107 -0.84 -12.40 -9.93
N ILE A 108 0.47 -12.51 -9.72
CA ILE A 108 1.32 -11.36 -9.38
C ILE A 108 1.27 -10.30 -10.47
N ASN A 109 1.42 -10.70 -11.73
CA ASN A 109 1.42 -9.75 -12.85
C ASN A 109 0.06 -9.08 -13.02
N SER A 110 -1.03 -9.84 -13.08
CA SER A 110 -2.35 -9.30 -13.45
C SER A 110 -3.09 -8.69 -12.26
N ALA A 111 -3.12 -9.39 -11.11
CA ALA A 111 -3.92 -8.97 -9.97
C ALA A 111 -3.19 -8.01 -9.04
N ILE A 112 -1.85 -8.02 -9.01
CA ILE A 112 -1.08 -7.12 -8.16
C ILE A 112 -0.46 -6.00 -9.00
N ILE A 113 0.46 -6.31 -9.91
CA ILE A 113 1.23 -5.28 -10.62
C ILE A 113 0.34 -4.47 -11.55
N ASP A 114 -0.40 -5.12 -12.46
CA ASP A 114 -1.27 -4.42 -13.41
C ASP A 114 -2.41 -3.67 -12.71
N ALA A 115 -3.00 -4.26 -11.68
CA ALA A 115 -4.05 -3.62 -10.92
C ALA A 115 -3.54 -2.38 -10.20
N THR A 116 -2.39 -2.45 -9.54
CA THR A 116 -1.79 -1.32 -8.84
C THR A 116 -1.39 -0.20 -9.82
N ILE A 117 -0.66 -0.54 -10.90
CA ILE A 117 -0.23 0.47 -11.88
C ILE A 117 -1.43 1.12 -12.57
N ASN A 118 -2.39 0.33 -13.05
CA ASN A 118 -3.47 0.84 -13.89
C ASN A 118 -4.65 1.43 -13.12
N LYS A 119 -4.91 0.98 -11.90
CA LYS A 119 -6.05 1.46 -11.11
C LYS A 119 -5.63 2.46 -10.05
N ASP A 120 -4.70 2.07 -9.18
CA ASP A 120 -4.40 2.87 -8.00
C ASP A 120 -3.53 4.07 -8.36
N ILE A 121 -2.43 3.85 -9.08
CA ILE A 121 -1.50 4.94 -9.40
C ILE A 121 -2.06 5.88 -10.45
N LEU A 122 -2.69 5.36 -11.51
CA LEU A 122 -3.26 6.22 -12.57
C LEU A 122 -4.53 6.94 -12.15
N TYR A 123 -5.28 6.41 -11.19
CA TYR A 123 -6.49 7.04 -10.70
C TYR A 123 -6.19 8.18 -9.72
N ASP A 124 -5.21 7.99 -8.85
CA ASP A 124 -4.85 8.95 -7.79
C ASP A 124 -3.86 10.03 -8.25
N SER A 125 -3.18 9.84 -9.37
CA SER A 125 -2.17 10.79 -9.86
C SER A 125 -2.28 11.00 -11.37
N PRO A 126 -2.26 12.25 -11.86
CA PRO A 126 -2.25 12.54 -13.29
C PRO A 126 -0.88 12.16 -13.87
N ILE A 127 -0.68 10.87 -14.14
CA ILE A 127 0.55 10.38 -14.78
C ILE A 127 0.44 10.58 -16.29
N GLY A 128 1.31 11.43 -16.82
CA GLY A 128 1.32 11.77 -18.24
C GLY A 128 1.71 10.61 -19.18
N LYS A 129 2.45 9.61 -18.67
CA LYS A 129 2.98 8.49 -19.47
C LYS A 129 2.84 7.15 -18.73
N PRO A 130 1.66 6.51 -18.71
CA PRO A 130 1.44 5.23 -18.00
C PRO A 130 2.38 4.11 -18.46
N ALA A 131 2.64 3.99 -19.75
CA ALA A 131 3.55 2.99 -20.30
C ALA A 131 4.99 3.15 -19.77
N LEU A 132 5.43 4.40 -19.58
CA LEU A 132 6.74 4.67 -19.03
C LEU A 132 6.82 4.30 -17.53
N LEU A 133 5.75 4.52 -16.77
CA LEU A 133 5.68 4.08 -15.37
C LEU A 133 5.88 2.57 -15.26
N ARG A 134 5.18 1.80 -16.11
CA ARG A 134 5.33 0.35 -16.15
C ARG A 134 6.76 -0.08 -16.49
N GLN A 135 7.34 0.49 -17.53
CA GLN A 135 8.73 0.20 -17.91
C GLN A 135 9.71 0.58 -16.79
N ALA A 136 9.47 1.70 -16.11
CA ALA A 136 10.31 2.13 -14.97
C ALA A 136 10.21 1.16 -13.80
N PHE A 137 9.01 0.63 -13.51
CA PHE A 137 8.79 -0.39 -12.50
C PHE A 137 9.53 -1.70 -12.84
N GLU A 138 9.35 -2.22 -14.06
CA GLU A 138 9.98 -3.46 -14.53
C GLU A 138 11.50 -3.34 -14.51
N LEU A 139 12.03 -2.22 -15.01
CA LEU A 139 13.46 -1.95 -15.00
C LEU A 139 14.01 -1.78 -13.58
N GLY A 140 13.29 -1.03 -12.71
CA GLY A 140 13.66 -0.85 -11.32
C GLY A 140 13.70 -2.17 -10.55
N SER A 141 12.72 -3.03 -10.79
CA SER A 141 12.67 -4.38 -10.20
C SER A 141 13.86 -5.24 -10.62
N SER A 142 14.32 -5.14 -11.89
CA SER A 142 15.48 -5.88 -12.37
C SER A 142 16.82 -5.44 -11.75
N TYR A 143 16.87 -4.22 -11.21
CA TYR A 143 18.01 -3.67 -10.46
C TYR A 143 17.88 -3.84 -8.94
N SER A 144 16.94 -4.62 -8.46
CA SER A 144 16.77 -4.85 -7.03
C SER A 144 18.06 -5.37 -6.39
N GLY A 145 18.53 -4.72 -5.34
CA GLY A 145 19.80 -5.04 -4.69
C GLY A 145 21.05 -4.42 -5.34
N GLU A 146 20.90 -3.69 -6.45
CA GLU A 146 22.02 -3.02 -7.13
C GLU A 146 21.97 -1.50 -6.92
N ILE A 147 23.15 -0.86 -6.99
CA ILE A 147 23.29 0.59 -7.04
C ILE A 147 23.18 1.04 -8.49
N VAL A 148 22.07 1.71 -8.83
CA VAL A 148 21.85 2.25 -10.17
C VAL A 148 21.55 3.74 -10.14
N SER A 149 22.08 4.48 -11.12
CA SER A 149 21.76 5.91 -11.26
C SER A 149 20.51 6.11 -12.13
N LEU A 150 19.74 7.17 -11.82
CA LEU A 150 18.59 7.56 -12.64
C LEU A 150 19.00 7.82 -14.11
N THR A 151 20.20 8.36 -14.35
CA THR A 151 20.71 8.58 -15.71
C THR A 151 20.88 7.27 -16.48
N LYS A 152 21.38 6.22 -15.81
CA LYS A 152 21.52 4.88 -16.42
C LYS A 152 20.13 4.31 -16.74
N MET A 153 19.16 4.45 -15.84
CA MET A 153 17.78 4.00 -16.07
C MET A 153 17.11 4.74 -17.22
N VAL A 154 17.24 6.08 -17.29
CA VAL A 154 16.69 6.87 -18.41
C VAL A 154 17.26 6.42 -19.75
N GLY A 155 18.58 6.11 -19.81
CA GLY A 155 19.21 5.59 -21.04
C GLY A 155 18.73 4.22 -21.49
N ALA A 156 18.14 3.43 -20.59
CA ALA A 156 17.60 2.10 -20.89
C ALA A 156 16.10 2.10 -21.24
N LEU A 157 15.40 3.19 -20.96
CA LEU A 157 13.94 3.31 -21.17
C LEU A 157 13.65 4.00 -22.52
N GLN A 158 12.66 3.49 -23.23
CA GLN A 158 12.15 4.16 -24.44
C GLN A 158 11.28 5.36 -24.06
N ASP A 159 11.55 6.50 -24.68
CA ASP A 159 10.78 7.75 -24.47
C ASP A 159 10.73 8.22 -22.99
N ALA A 160 11.80 7.95 -22.24
CA ALA A 160 11.87 8.23 -20.80
C ALA A 160 11.77 9.72 -20.44
N GLY A 161 12.00 10.61 -21.42
CA GLY A 161 12.08 12.05 -21.17
C GLY A 161 13.33 12.42 -20.38
N ASN A 162 13.20 12.72 -19.10
CA ASN A 162 14.32 13.13 -18.26
C ASN A 162 14.33 12.42 -16.89
N THR A 163 15.44 12.61 -16.16
CA THR A 163 15.62 12.04 -14.83
C THR A 163 14.59 12.52 -13.80
N THR A 164 14.05 13.73 -13.97
CA THR A 164 13.02 14.30 -13.06
C THR A 164 11.71 13.52 -13.17
N THR A 165 11.27 13.21 -14.39
CA THR A 165 10.07 12.39 -14.61
C THR A 165 10.25 11.00 -14.02
N LEU A 166 11.41 10.37 -14.24
CA LEU A 166 11.68 9.05 -13.68
C LEU A 166 11.74 9.08 -12.14
N ALA A 167 12.39 10.11 -11.56
CA ALA A 167 12.42 10.28 -10.12
C ALA A 167 11.02 10.42 -9.51
N SER A 168 10.10 11.13 -10.20
CA SER A 168 8.71 11.27 -9.73
C SER A 168 7.89 9.97 -9.78
N TYR A 169 8.31 9.00 -10.60
CA TYR A 169 7.68 7.68 -10.68
C TYR A 169 8.22 6.69 -9.65
N LEU A 170 9.42 6.93 -9.13
CA LEU A 170 10.09 6.06 -8.16
C LEU A 170 9.93 6.54 -6.71
N ASN A 171 9.38 7.71 -6.49
CA ASN A 171 9.06 8.31 -5.18
C ASN A 171 7.56 8.20 -4.88
#